data_1dd2af620979fbaa5c5bbf0b577e33ba
#
_entry.id   1dd2af620979fbaa5c5bbf0b577e33ba
#
_cell.length_a   1.000
_cell.length_b   1.000
_cell.length_c   1.000
_cell.angle_alpha   90.00
_cell.angle_beta   90.00
_cell.angle_gamma   90.00
#
_symmetry.space_group_name_H-M   'P 1'
#
loop_
_entity.id
_entity.type
_entity.pdbx_description
1 polymer ?
#
loop_
_entity_poly.entity_id
_entity_poly.type
_entity_poly.pdbx_seq_one_letter_code
_entity_poly.pdbx_strand_id
1 'polypeptide(L)'
;MRRICTLGIVLTLLASIVPIRADDDVSLRDRIAEANRGDIHSQMALAYCYRDGKGVKRDYAEAMRWAHLVADRGDASAMDFVGWMYFRGLGVKRSPEIAVGYFKAAAGKSATAAWNLGQCYFAAQGVEQDVPKALEVWKRAATMGHGRSASTAAMVYLVGEGIAPDPKEARKLAERAAELNDPSGLVVLGEILYQAGDIDKARANWTKVSKMRPIGPTGSPTQPSDRMAAQQGADLLKLIEFRNRKPEPGQFALVPMPHIHQGWNNCGATSCAMFARSQGKKVGGWDIKRLCPSPLGTGTDWGDLLKASGKLDLRWKLVTFAPDDDGFEKATAYARNELNAGRSLLIDFKFTGPEYPGGEAGHTLALVGYIANEDLYILCNPAIAAPGLQLMTTKDLKHYWRSDHYGAISKNILSRPAIVMQR
;
A
#
# COMPACT_ATOMS: atom_id res chain seq x y z
N MET A 1 -40.08 45.48 29.58
CA MET A 1 -39.05 44.59 30.26
C MET A 1 -38.82 43.37 29.44
N ARG A 2 -37.51 43.03 29.31
CA ARG A 2 -36.92 41.84 28.71
C ARG A 2 -36.75 41.82 27.19
N ARG A 3 -35.78 42.58 26.73
CA ARG A 3 -34.85 42.18 25.67
C ARG A 3 -33.52 41.88 26.38
N ILE A 4 -32.94 40.74 26.22
CA ILE A 4 -31.50 40.35 26.38
C ILE A 4 -31.50 38.83 26.35
N CYS A 5 -30.85 38.26 25.33
CA CYS A 5 -30.07 37.01 25.35
C CYS A 5 -30.05 36.35 23.96
N THR A 6 -29.33 36.92 23.01
CA THR A 6 -28.91 36.20 21.81
C THR A 6 -27.56 36.72 21.25
N LEU A 7 -26.66 37.18 22.12
CA LEU A 7 -25.34 37.67 21.66
C LEU A 7 -24.15 36.94 22.34
N GLY A 8 -24.39 35.78 23.01
CA GLY A 8 -23.39 35.14 23.85
C GLY A 8 -22.65 33.92 23.28
N ILE A 9 -23.02 33.43 22.07
CA ILE A 9 -22.47 32.13 21.58
C ILE A 9 -21.42 32.29 20.48
N VAL A 10 -21.28 33.45 19.86
CA VAL A 10 -20.35 33.65 18.74
C VAL A 10 -18.92 33.99 19.17
N LEU A 11 -18.68 34.38 20.44
CA LEU A 11 -17.36 34.89 20.87
C LEU A 11 -16.41 33.85 21.49
N THR A 12 -16.84 32.62 21.77
CA THR A 12 -15.98 31.60 22.43
C THR A 12 -15.23 30.69 21.44
N LEU A 13 -15.47 30.79 20.12
CA LEU A 13 -14.80 29.98 19.10
C LEU A 13 -13.51 30.60 18.51
N LEU A 14 -13.10 31.79 18.98
CA LEU A 14 -11.91 32.49 18.47
C LEU A 14 -10.62 32.27 19.28
N ALA A 15 -10.65 31.49 20.35
CA ALA A 15 -9.52 31.39 21.29
C ALA A 15 -8.48 30.30 21.02
N SER A 16 -8.60 29.53 19.89
CA SER A 16 -7.63 28.47 19.57
C SER A 16 -6.98 28.63 18.18
N ILE A 17 -6.92 29.85 17.64
CA ILE A 17 -6.24 30.13 16.37
C ILE A 17 -4.76 30.37 16.64
N VAL A 18 -3.92 29.41 16.20
CA VAL A 18 -2.45 29.62 16.08
C VAL A 18 -2.23 30.77 15.10
N PRO A 19 -1.28 31.70 15.33
CA PRO A 19 -1.06 32.84 14.43
C PRO A 19 -0.65 32.37 13.05
N ILE A 20 -1.53 32.60 12.08
CA ILE A 20 -1.35 32.35 10.65
C ILE A 20 -0.73 33.62 10.06
N ARG A 21 0.07 33.50 9.00
CA ARG A 21 0.55 34.66 8.22
C ARG A 21 -0.65 35.50 7.75
N ALA A 22 -0.51 36.82 7.79
CA ALA A 22 -1.62 37.76 7.56
C ALA A 22 -2.42 37.54 6.26
N ASP A 23 -1.77 37.07 5.19
CA ASP A 23 -2.42 36.82 3.88
C ASP A 23 -3.27 35.53 3.88
N ASP A 24 -2.89 34.52 4.67
CA ASP A 24 -3.64 33.25 4.80
C ASP A 24 -4.92 33.44 5.66
N ASP A 25 -4.91 34.38 6.61
CA ASP A 25 -5.99 34.64 7.55
C ASP A 25 -7.21 35.30 6.89
N VAL A 26 -7.01 36.19 5.95
CA VAL A 26 -8.10 36.82 5.16
C VAL A 26 -8.83 35.78 4.33
N SER A 27 -8.08 34.95 3.62
CA SER A 27 -8.62 33.86 2.79
C SER A 27 -9.39 32.83 3.59
N LEU A 28 -8.95 32.51 4.82
CA LEU A 28 -9.64 31.54 5.69
C LEU A 28 -10.95 32.11 6.25
N ARG A 29 -10.97 33.38 6.68
CA ARG A 29 -12.17 34.07 7.17
C ARG A 29 -13.25 34.13 6.10
N ASP A 30 -12.87 34.49 4.87
CA ASP A 30 -13.81 34.55 3.75
C ASP A 30 -14.38 33.17 3.45
N ARG A 31 -13.54 32.13 3.45
CA ARG A 31 -13.97 30.75 3.25
C ARG A 31 -14.92 30.25 4.34
N ILE A 32 -14.67 30.60 5.60
CA ILE A 32 -15.59 30.28 6.72
C ILE A 32 -16.93 31.01 6.52
N ALA A 33 -16.89 32.26 6.09
CA ALA A 33 -18.11 33.04 5.83
C ALA A 33 -18.94 32.44 4.68
N GLU A 34 -18.30 32.02 3.60
CA GLU A 34 -18.95 31.34 2.46
C GLU A 34 -19.51 29.97 2.87
N ALA A 35 -18.75 29.17 3.59
CA ALA A 35 -19.19 27.87 4.09
C ALA A 35 -20.41 27.99 5.02
N ASN A 36 -20.44 29.02 5.89
CA ASN A 36 -21.58 29.30 6.75
C ASN A 36 -22.82 29.77 5.98
N ARG A 37 -22.65 30.36 4.79
CA ARG A 37 -23.75 30.68 3.87
C ARG A 37 -24.23 29.48 3.05
N GLY A 38 -23.59 28.34 3.22
CA GLY A 38 -23.97 27.06 2.60
C GLY A 38 -23.23 26.73 1.30
N ASP A 39 -22.16 27.45 0.96
CA ASP A 39 -21.34 27.12 -0.20
C ASP A 39 -20.64 25.77 -0.03
N ILE A 40 -20.97 24.84 -0.92
CA ILE A 40 -20.52 23.45 -0.87
C ILE A 40 -18.98 23.36 -1.05
N HIS A 41 -18.42 24.16 -1.94
CA HIS A 41 -16.99 24.13 -2.21
C HIS A 41 -16.19 24.64 -1.02
N SER A 42 -16.62 25.73 -0.38
CA SER A 42 -16.02 26.28 0.81
C SER A 42 -16.16 25.33 2.02
N GLN A 43 -17.32 24.66 2.17
CA GLN A 43 -17.53 23.63 3.20
C GLN A 43 -16.56 22.46 3.02
N MET A 44 -16.42 21.89 1.82
CA MET A 44 -15.47 20.82 1.56
C MET A 44 -14.01 21.26 1.69
N ALA A 45 -13.69 22.49 1.25
CA ALA A 45 -12.35 23.04 1.42
C ALA A 45 -11.97 23.15 2.93
N LEU A 46 -12.90 23.58 3.77
CA LEU A 46 -12.70 23.59 5.24
C LEU A 46 -12.53 22.19 5.80
N ALA A 47 -13.32 21.20 5.33
CA ALA A 47 -13.16 19.82 5.74
C ALA A 47 -11.72 19.30 5.45
N TYR A 48 -11.17 19.61 4.28
CA TYR A 48 -9.79 19.28 3.96
C TYR A 48 -8.77 20.08 4.79
N CYS A 49 -9.01 21.40 5.01
CA CYS A 49 -8.12 22.22 5.82
C CYS A 49 -8.01 21.67 7.27
N TYR A 50 -9.15 21.36 7.90
CA TYR A 50 -9.16 20.79 9.24
C TYR A 50 -8.57 19.38 9.31
N ARG A 51 -8.80 18.54 8.30
CA ARG A 51 -8.17 17.22 8.21
C ARG A 51 -6.66 17.30 8.14
N ASP A 52 -6.12 18.20 7.31
CA ASP A 52 -4.70 18.27 6.99
C ASP A 52 -3.93 19.24 7.90
N GLY A 53 -4.63 20.11 8.64
CA GLY A 53 -4.04 21.18 9.43
C GLY A 53 -3.47 22.31 8.55
N LYS A 54 -4.09 22.57 7.38
CA LYS A 54 -3.66 23.61 6.44
C LYS A 54 -4.35 24.93 6.75
N GLY A 55 -3.58 25.92 7.22
CA GLY A 55 -4.11 27.22 7.63
C GLY A 55 -4.92 27.18 8.93
N VAL A 56 -5.17 26.01 9.50
CA VAL A 56 -5.88 25.79 10.78
C VAL A 56 -5.18 24.68 11.56
N LYS A 57 -5.38 24.67 12.89
CA LYS A 57 -5.00 23.51 13.68
C LYS A 57 -5.80 22.28 13.22
N ARG A 58 -5.11 21.16 13.03
CA ARG A 58 -5.77 19.91 12.67
C ARG A 58 -6.87 19.55 13.65
N ASP A 59 -8.08 19.32 13.14
CA ASP A 59 -9.23 18.92 13.90
C ASP A 59 -10.14 18.01 13.05
N TYR A 60 -10.06 16.72 13.33
CA TYR A 60 -10.83 15.73 12.58
C TYR A 60 -12.34 15.80 12.87
N ALA A 61 -12.75 16.28 14.04
CA ALA A 61 -14.17 16.41 14.36
C ALA A 61 -14.78 17.57 13.56
N GLU A 62 -14.08 18.71 13.47
CA GLU A 62 -14.50 19.81 12.61
C GLU A 62 -14.48 19.41 11.12
N ALA A 63 -13.47 18.67 10.67
CA ALA A 63 -13.43 18.13 9.31
C ALA A 63 -14.67 17.28 8.98
N MET A 64 -15.04 16.37 9.90
CA MET A 64 -16.25 15.55 9.78
C MET A 64 -17.54 16.40 9.77
N ARG A 65 -17.65 17.40 10.63
CA ARG A 65 -18.82 18.28 10.70
C ARG A 65 -19.07 18.98 9.38
N TRP A 66 -18.02 19.58 8.78
CA TRP A 66 -18.12 20.24 7.49
C TRP A 66 -18.46 19.27 6.37
N ALA A 67 -17.81 18.10 6.33
CA ALA A 67 -18.06 17.09 5.31
C ALA A 67 -19.48 16.51 5.37
N HIS A 68 -20.05 16.30 6.57
CA HIS A 68 -21.43 15.84 6.72
C HIS A 68 -22.44 16.81 6.14
N LEU A 69 -22.27 18.13 6.34
CA LEU A 69 -23.18 19.13 5.76
C LEU A 69 -23.29 19.02 4.22
N VAL A 70 -22.22 18.58 3.58
CA VAL A 70 -22.18 18.40 2.12
C VAL A 70 -22.66 17.01 1.72
N ALA A 71 -22.27 15.97 2.46
CA ALA A 71 -22.68 14.60 2.21
C ALA A 71 -24.20 14.40 2.34
N ASP A 72 -24.85 15.08 3.30
CA ASP A 72 -26.30 15.05 3.51
C ASP A 72 -27.08 15.65 2.33
N ARG A 73 -26.41 16.44 1.49
CA ARG A 73 -26.97 16.96 0.23
C ARG A 73 -26.76 16.02 -0.97
N GLY A 74 -26.18 14.84 -0.75
CA GLY A 74 -25.96 13.83 -1.76
C GLY A 74 -24.68 14.01 -2.59
N ASP A 75 -23.73 14.85 -2.15
CA ASP A 75 -22.44 15.00 -2.81
C ASP A 75 -21.58 13.74 -2.62
N ALA A 76 -21.19 13.12 -3.73
CA ALA A 76 -20.47 11.87 -3.72
C ALA A 76 -19.02 12.00 -3.22
N SER A 77 -18.39 13.15 -3.42
CA SER A 77 -17.02 13.40 -2.93
C SER A 77 -17.01 13.60 -1.41
N ALA A 78 -18.03 14.26 -0.88
CA ALA A 78 -18.22 14.41 0.56
C ALA A 78 -18.54 13.07 1.22
N MET A 79 -19.42 12.26 0.61
CA MET A 79 -19.69 10.89 1.08
C MET A 79 -18.43 10.02 1.10
N ASP A 80 -17.60 10.08 0.04
CA ASP A 80 -16.32 9.39 0.00
C ASP A 80 -15.39 9.85 1.13
N PHE A 81 -15.28 11.16 1.36
CA PHE A 81 -14.49 11.73 2.45
C PHE A 81 -14.97 11.22 3.82
N VAL A 82 -16.28 11.29 4.10
CA VAL A 82 -16.87 10.80 5.37
C VAL A 82 -16.61 9.29 5.53
N GLY A 83 -16.83 8.51 4.47
CA GLY A 83 -16.53 7.08 4.45
C GLY A 83 -15.08 6.79 4.79
N TRP A 84 -14.15 7.56 4.20
CA TRP A 84 -12.72 7.42 4.47
C TRP A 84 -12.35 7.78 5.92
N MET A 85 -12.98 8.81 6.51
CA MET A 85 -12.78 9.17 7.91
C MET A 85 -13.24 8.05 8.86
N TYR A 86 -14.41 7.44 8.63
CA TYR A 86 -14.86 6.25 9.36
C TYR A 86 -13.94 5.05 9.17
N PHE A 87 -13.47 4.82 7.94
CA PHE A 87 -12.55 3.73 7.63
C PHE A 87 -11.24 3.85 8.41
N ARG A 88 -10.72 5.06 8.56
CA ARG A 88 -9.47 5.35 9.26
C ARG A 88 -9.66 5.58 10.78
N GLY A 89 -10.86 5.87 11.23
CA GLY A 89 -11.15 6.27 12.62
C GLY A 89 -10.62 7.66 12.95
N LEU A 90 -10.72 8.60 12.02
CA LEU A 90 -10.25 9.97 12.20
C LEU A 90 -11.40 10.86 12.69
N GLY A 91 -11.30 11.37 13.90
CA GLY A 91 -12.35 12.16 14.56
C GLY A 91 -13.59 11.36 14.98
N VAL A 92 -13.64 10.08 14.66
CA VAL A 92 -14.73 9.14 15.00
C VAL A 92 -14.16 7.78 15.33
N LYS A 93 -14.95 6.95 16.03
CA LYS A 93 -14.60 5.54 16.20
C LYS A 93 -14.49 4.86 14.84
N ARG A 94 -13.39 4.13 14.63
CA ARG A 94 -13.19 3.37 13.39
C ARG A 94 -14.35 2.39 13.18
N SER A 95 -15.00 2.48 12.00
CA SER A 95 -16.04 1.55 11.57
C SER A 95 -15.99 1.36 10.06
N PRO A 96 -15.32 0.30 9.58
CA PRO A 96 -15.33 -0.06 8.17
C PRO A 96 -16.73 -0.35 7.63
N GLU A 97 -17.66 -0.83 8.46
CA GLU A 97 -19.05 -1.13 8.09
C GLU A 97 -19.79 0.15 7.70
N ILE A 98 -19.67 1.22 8.51
CA ILE A 98 -20.24 2.53 8.18
C ILE A 98 -19.57 3.10 6.93
N ALA A 99 -18.25 2.99 6.83
CA ALA A 99 -17.49 3.45 5.65
C ALA A 99 -17.99 2.82 4.36
N VAL A 100 -18.24 1.50 4.36
CA VAL A 100 -18.80 0.78 3.22
C VAL A 100 -20.17 1.32 2.81
N GLY A 101 -21.01 1.71 3.77
CA GLY A 101 -22.30 2.36 3.50
C GLY A 101 -22.11 3.63 2.66
N TYR A 102 -21.23 4.52 3.09
CA TYR A 102 -20.91 5.76 2.38
C TYR A 102 -20.26 5.51 1.00
N PHE A 103 -19.30 4.57 0.92
CA PHE A 103 -18.68 4.23 -0.35
C PHE A 103 -19.69 3.66 -1.35
N LYS A 104 -20.62 2.80 -0.91
CA LYS A 104 -21.70 2.27 -1.78
C LYS A 104 -22.59 3.41 -2.32
N ALA A 105 -22.98 4.35 -1.47
CA ALA A 105 -23.81 5.48 -1.87
C ALA A 105 -23.09 6.39 -2.89
N ALA A 106 -21.78 6.57 -2.74
CA ALA A 106 -20.97 7.45 -3.59
C ALA A 106 -20.44 6.79 -4.87
N ALA A 107 -20.23 5.47 -4.89
CA ALA A 107 -19.50 4.73 -5.92
C ALA A 107 -20.08 4.88 -7.35
N GLY A 108 -21.33 5.26 -7.49
CA GLY A 108 -21.96 5.52 -8.79
C GLY A 108 -21.49 6.82 -9.46
N LYS A 109 -21.00 7.78 -8.67
CA LYS A 109 -20.63 9.13 -9.12
C LYS A 109 -19.19 9.52 -8.75
N SER A 110 -18.55 8.83 -7.80
CA SER A 110 -17.18 9.07 -7.38
C SER A 110 -16.31 7.84 -7.71
N ALA A 111 -15.34 8.04 -8.60
CA ALA A 111 -14.39 6.99 -8.96
C ALA A 111 -13.50 6.58 -7.75
N THR A 112 -13.19 7.53 -6.87
CA THR A 112 -12.43 7.27 -5.63
C THR A 112 -13.26 6.45 -4.65
N ALA A 113 -14.54 6.78 -4.45
CA ALA A 113 -15.44 5.97 -3.63
C ALA A 113 -15.60 4.55 -4.18
N ALA A 114 -15.70 4.40 -5.50
CA ALA A 114 -15.73 3.10 -6.14
C ALA A 114 -14.43 2.33 -5.90
N TRP A 115 -13.27 2.99 -5.99
CA TRP A 115 -12.00 2.37 -5.65
C TRP A 115 -11.93 1.92 -4.18
N ASN A 116 -12.32 2.79 -3.24
CA ASN A 116 -12.38 2.48 -1.81
C ASN A 116 -13.33 1.29 -1.53
N LEU A 117 -14.49 1.26 -2.17
CA LEU A 117 -15.44 0.15 -2.05
C LEU A 117 -14.86 -1.17 -2.56
N GLY A 118 -14.18 -1.14 -3.70
CA GLY A 118 -13.47 -2.31 -4.23
C GLY A 118 -12.41 -2.84 -3.28
N GLN A 119 -11.64 -1.93 -2.63
CA GLN A 119 -10.69 -2.31 -1.59
C GLN A 119 -11.39 -2.98 -0.39
N CYS A 120 -12.57 -2.49 0.02
CA CYS A 120 -13.32 -3.11 1.10
C CYS A 120 -13.75 -4.53 0.76
N TYR A 121 -14.26 -4.79 -0.45
CA TYR A 121 -14.61 -6.14 -0.91
C TYR A 121 -13.38 -7.04 -1.03
N PHE A 122 -12.29 -6.53 -1.60
CA PHE A 122 -11.06 -7.30 -1.77
C PHE A 122 -10.44 -7.69 -0.42
N ALA A 123 -10.43 -6.77 0.54
CA ALA A 123 -9.74 -6.92 1.81
C ALA A 123 -10.65 -7.32 2.99
N ALA A 124 -11.90 -7.72 2.75
CA ALA A 124 -12.87 -8.08 3.80
C ALA A 124 -13.01 -7.00 4.89
N GLN A 125 -13.02 -5.71 4.50
CA GLN A 125 -13.09 -4.59 5.45
C GLN A 125 -14.53 -4.06 5.54
N GLY A 126 -15.24 -4.38 6.62
CA GLY A 126 -16.63 -3.98 6.83
C GLY A 126 -17.64 -4.68 5.92
N VAL A 127 -17.22 -5.64 5.11
CA VAL A 127 -18.02 -6.54 4.29
C VAL A 127 -17.32 -7.88 4.18
N GLU A 128 -18.04 -8.91 3.78
CA GLU A 128 -17.43 -10.19 3.37
C GLU A 128 -16.53 -10.00 2.15
N GLN A 129 -15.46 -10.81 2.07
CA GLN A 129 -14.59 -10.80 0.92
C GLN A 129 -15.34 -11.26 -0.34
N ASP A 130 -15.25 -10.43 -1.37
CA ASP A 130 -15.85 -10.71 -2.68
C ASP A 130 -14.95 -10.14 -3.78
N VAL A 131 -13.97 -10.95 -4.22
CA VAL A 131 -12.99 -10.50 -5.23
C VAL A 131 -13.64 -10.23 -6.59
N PRO A 132 -14.57 -11.06 -7.10
CA PRO A 132 -15.34 -10.73 -8.30
C PRO A 132 -16.01 -9.37 -8.23
N LYS A 133 -16.66 -9.05 -7.11
CA LYS A 133 -17.33 -7.75 -6.90
C LYS A 133 -16.36 -6.60 -6.77
N ALA A 134 -15.21 -6.80 -6.12
CA ALA A 134 -14.14 -5.82 -6.10
C ALA A 134 -13.68 -5.46 -7.52
N LEU A 135 -13.46 -6.47 -8.36
CA LEU A 135 -13.07 -6.28 -9.77
C LEU A 135 -14.14 -5.55 -10.59
N GLU A 136 -15.41 -5.89 -10.40
CA GLU A 136 -16.53 -5.19 -11.05
C GLU A 136 -16.51 -3.69 -10.71
N VAL A 137 -16.40 -3.37 -9.42
CA VAL A 137 -16.39 -1.98 -8.94
C VAL A 137 -15.13 -1.25 -9.42
N TRP A 138 -13.96 -1.88 -9.41
CA TRP A 138 -12.73 -1.26 -9.92
C TRP A 138 -12.77 -1.05 -11.43
N LYS A 139 -13.31 -1.99 -12.21
CA LYS A 139 -13.50 -1.76 -13.66
C LYS A 139 -14.42 -0.58 -13.92
N ARG A 140 -15.49 -0.42 -13.17
CA ARG A 140 -16.35 0.77 -13.26
C ARG A 140 -15.57 2.05 -12.89
N ALA A 141 -14.79 2.06 -11.82
CA ALA A 141 -13.94 3.21 -11.47
C ALA A 141 -12.92 3.55 -12.58
N ALA A 142 -12.36 2.52 -13.23
CA ALA A 142 -11.45 2.69 -14.37
C ALA A 142 -12.14 3.34 -15.59
N THR A 143 -13.42 3.02 -15.87
CA THR A 143 -14.19 3.73 -16.91
C THR A 143 -14.47 5.17 -16.55
N MET A 144 -14.56 5.50 -15.26
CA MET A 144 -14.68 6.88 -14.75
C MET A 144 -13.33 7.63 -14.71
N GLY A 145 -12.24 7.05 -15.24
CA GLY A 145 -10.93 7.67 -15.33
C GLY A 145 -9.99 7.42 -14.15
N HIS A 146 -10.29 6.48 -13.25
CA HIS A 146 -9.44 6.18 -12.10
C HIS A 146 -8.36 5.16 -12.45
N GLY A 147 -7.17 5.62 -12.83
CA GLY A 147 -6.06 4.78 -13.29
C GLY A 147 -5.64 3.72 -12.30
N ARG A 148 -5.58 4.06 -11.00
CA ARG A 148 -5.22 3.11 -9.94
C ARG A 148 -6.20 1.94 -9.83
N SER A 149 -7.48 2.13 -10.08
CA SER A 149 -8.45 1.03 -10.12
C SER A 149 -8.15 0.08 -11.28
N ALA A 150 -7.77 0.62 -12.44
CA ALA A 150 -7.39 -0.18 -13.59
C ALA A 150 -6.12 -1.00 -13.32
N SER A 151 -5.07 -0.38 -12.74
CA SER A 151 -3.82 -1.09 -12.42
C SER A 151 -4.01 -2.14 -11.33
N THR A 152 -4.80 -1.83 -10.30
CA THR A 152 -5.11 -2.81 -9.23
C THR A 152 -5.89 -4.00 -9.77
N ALA A 153 -6.91 -3.78 -10.58
CA ALA A 153 -7.66 -4.87 -11.22
C ALA A 153 -6.78 -5.67 -12.19
N ALA A 154 -5.89 -5.01 -12.95
CA ALA A 154 -4.92 -5.68 -13.82
C ALA A 154 -4.01 -6.63 -13.02
N MET A 155 -3.49 -6.19 -11.88
CA MET A 155 -2.66 -7.04 -11.01
C MET A 155 -3.41 -8.25 -10.50
N VAL A 156 -4.68 -8.09 -10.06
CA VAL A 156 -5.50 -9.20 -9.56
C VAL A 156 -5.77 -10.22 -10.67
N TYR A 157 -6.08 -9.79 -11.90
CA TYR A 157 -6.25 -10.69 -13.04
C TYR A 157 -4.94 -11.35 -13.48
N LEU A 158 -3.81 -10.63 -13.42
CA LEU A 158 -2.50 -11.18 -13.80
C LEU A 158 -2.07 -12.32 -12.88
N VAL A 159 -2.28 -12.14 -11.58
CA VAL A 159 -1.81 -13.06 -10.53
C VAL A 159 -2.84 -14.13 -10.18
N GLY A 160 -4.13 -13.85 -10.38
CA GLY A 160 -5.23 -14.74 -10.00
C GLY A 160 -5.45 -14.78 -8.48
N GLU A 161 -5.47 -13.61 -7.83
CA GLU A 161 -5.77 -13.52 -6.40
C GLU A 161 -7.28 -13.64 -6.18
N GLY A 162 -7.74 -14.78 -5.62
CA GLY A 162 -9.16 -15.06 -5.36
C GLY A 162 -10.01 -15.32 -6.60
N ILE A 163 -9.42 -15.40 -7.79
CA ILE A 163 -10.02 -15.76 -9.08
C ILE A 163 -9.02 -16.58 -9.89
N ALA A 164 -9.46 -17.17 -11.00
CA ALA A 164 -8.53 -17.71 -11.98
C ALA A 164 -7.79 -16.56 -12.70
N PRO A 165 -6.47 -16.68 -12.97
CA PRO A 165 -5.73 -15.69 -13.75
C PRO A 165 -6.36 -15.49 -15.13
N ASP A 166 -6.44 -14.23 -15.56
CA ASP A 166 -6.83 -13.84 -16.93
C ASP A 166 -5.81 -12.82 -17.49
N PRO A 167 -4.75 -13.29 -18.17
CA PRO A 167 -3.73 -12.42 -18.73
C PRO A 167 -4.26 -11.46 -19.81
N LYS A 168 -5.35 -11.81 -20.50
CA LYS A 168 -5.94 -10.96 -21.53
C LYS A 168 -6.64 -9.75 -20.91
N GLU A 169 -7.48 -10.00 -19.90
CA GLU A 169 -8.16 -8.92 -19.17
C GLU A 169 -7.14 -8.08 -18.36
N ALA A 170 -6.12 -8.75 -17.78
CA ALA A 170 -5.01 -8.04 -17.12
C ALA A 170 -4.32 -7.05 -18.06
N ARG A 171 -3.97 -7.48 -19.27
CA ARG A 171 -3.33 -6.62 -20.27
C ARG A 171 -4.21 -5.42 -20.65
N LYS A 172 -5.47 -5.66 -20.96
CA LYS A 172 -6.44 -4.61 -21.31
C LYS A 172 -6.56 -3.54 -20.23
N LEU A 173 -6.64 -3.97 -18.97
CA LEU A 173 -6.73 -3.05 -17.82
C LEU A 173 -5.40 -2.33 -17.55
N ALA A 174 -4.25 -2.99 -17.76
CA ALA A 174 -2.95 -2.36 -17.64
C ALA A 174 -2.72 -1.31 -18.75
N GLU A 175 -3.15 -1.59 -19.98
CA GLU A 175 -3.16 -0.61 -21.09
C GLU A 175 -4.03 0.58 -20.73
N ARG A 176 -5.24 0.36 -20.19
CA ARG A 176 -6.12 1.43 -19.73
C ARG A 176 -5.49 2.26 -18.60
N ALA A 177 -4.82 1.64 -17.63
CA ALA A 177 -4.12 2.35 -16.57
C ALA A 177 -2.95 3.20 -17.12
N ALA A 178 -2.21 2.68 -18.10
CA ALA A 178 -1.12 3.38 -18.77
C ALA A 178 -1.61 4.60 -19.59
N GLU A 179 -2.78 4.50 -20.26
CA GLU A 179 -3.46 5.61 -20.91
C GLU A 179 -3.83 6.73 -19.93
N LEU A 180 -4.27 6.34 -18.73
CA LEU A 180 -4.58 7.25 -17.63
C LEU A 180 -3.33 7.77 -16.90
N ASN A 181 -2.12 7.44 -17.41
CA ASN A 181 -0.83 7.77 -16.82
C ASN A 181 -0.68 7.30 -15.36
N ASP A 182 -1.32 6.18 -15.00
CA ASP A 182 -1.11 5.56 -13.70
C ASP A 182 0.27 4.90 -13.63
N PRO A 183 1.14 5.27 -12.67
CA PRO A 183 2.50 4.74 -12.61
C PRO A 183 2.55 3.23 -12.40
N SER A 184 1.67 2.67 -11.56
CA SER A 184 1.59 1.23 -11.34
C SER A 184 1.11 0.49 -12.59
N GLY A 185 0.22 1.10 -13.37
CA GLY A 185 -0.25 0.57 -14.65
C GLY A 185 0.88 0.42 -15.66
N LEU A 186 1.78 1.40 -15.74
CA LEU A 186 2.96 1.34 -16.61
C LEU A 186 3.93 0.21 -16.20
N VAL A 187 4.10 -0.01 -14.89
CA VAL A 187 4.94 -1.11 -14.38
C VAL A 187 4.31 -2.46 -14.75
N VAL A 188 3.02 -2.64 -14.47
CA VAL A 188 2.28 -3.89 -14.77
C VAL A 188 2.25 -4.19 -16.27
N LEU A 189 1.99 -3.17 -17.10
CA LEU A 189 2.01 -3.33 -18.56
C LEU A 189 3.39 -3.72 -19.05
N GLY A 190 4.44 -3.10 -18.52
CA GLY A 190 5.82 -3.46 -18.84
C GLY A 190 6.11 -4.92 -18.49
N GLU A 191 5.66 -5.41 -17.34
CA GLU A 191 5.83 -6.81 -16.94
C GLU A 191 5.09 -7.78 -17.88
N ILE A 192 3.84 -7.49 -18.22
CA ILE A 192 3.05 -8.29 -19.16
C ILE A 192 3.75 -8.37 -20.53
N LEU A 193 4.27 -7.25 -21.01
CA LEU A 193 5.00 -7.18 -22.29
C LEU A 193 6.33 -7.94 -22.21
N TYR A 194 7.05 -7.83 -21.10
CA TYR A 194 8.28 -8.57 -20.86
C TYR A 194 8.07 -10.08 -20.89
N GLN A 195 7.05 -10.57 -20.19
CA GLN A 195 6.67 -11.99 -20.19
C GLN A 195 6.24 -12.48 -21.58
N ALA A 196 5.65 -11.61 -22.39
CA ALA A 196 5.28 -11.90 -23.79
C ALA A 196 6.48 -11.84 -24.77
N GLY A 197 7.69 -11.49 -24.29
CA GLY A 197 8.91 -11.35 -25.11
C GLY A 197 9.05 -9.99 -25.83
N ASP A 198 8.14 -9.04 -25.60
CA ASP A 198 8.19 -7.70 -26.19
C ASP A 198 9.06 -6.76 -25.33
N ILE A 199 10.36 -7.07 -25.31
CA ILE A 199 11.34 -6.44 -24.41
C ILE A 199 11.45 -4.93 -24.63
N ASP A 200 11.38 -4.47 -25.87
CA ASP A 200 11.54 -3.04 -26.20
C ASP A 200 10.37 -2.22 -25.67
N LYS A 201 9.12 -2.73 -25.80
CA LYS A 201 7.96 -2.05 -25.25
C LYS A 201 7.92 -2.13 -23.72
N ALA A 202 8.35 -3.23 -23.13
CA ALA A 202 8.51 -3.34 -21.67
C ALA A 202 9.47 -2.26 -21.16
N ARG A 203 10.66 -2.18 -21.77
CA ARG A 203 11.68 -1.17 -21.47
C ARG A 203 11.14 0.27 -21.62
N ALA A 204 10.38 0.54 -22.69
CA ALA A 204 9.78 1.86 -22.92
C ALA A 204 8.82 2.26 -21.80
N ASN A 205 7.94 1.35 -21.33
CA ASN A 205 7.03 1.59 -20.22
C ASN A 205 7.79 1.84 -18.91
N TRP A 206 8.78 1.02 -18.58
CA TRP A 206 9.59 1.19 -17.37
C TRP A 206 10.46 2.45 -17.42
N THR A 207 10.97 2.83 -18.59
CA THR A 207 11.66 4.12 -18.78
C THR A 207 10.70 5.29 -18.60
N LYS A 208 9.47 5.19 -19.12
CA LYS A 208 8.45 6.22 -18.91
C LYS A 208 8.17 6.42 -17.42
N VAL A 209 7.86 5.35 -16.69
CA VAL A 209 7.52 5.45 -15.27
C VAL A 209 8.71 5.91 -14.41
N SER A 210 9.95 5.46 -14.68
CA SER A 210 11.14 5.87 -13.92
C SER A 210 11.44 7.38 -14.01
N LYS A 211 10.99 8.03 -15.10
CA LYS A 211 11.12 9.47 -15.32
C LYS A 211 9.92 10.28 -14.83
N MET A 212 8.85 9.64 -14.41
CA MET A 212 7.68 10.34 -13.89
C MET A 212 8.06 11.05 -12.60
N ARG A 213 7.97 12.38 -12.62
CA ARG A 213 8.01 13.13 -11.37
C ARG A 213 6.71 12.85 -10.62
N PRO A 214 6.82 12.49 -9.36
CA PRO A 214 5.64 12.27 -8.55
C PRO A 214 4.92 13.61 -8.30
N ILE A 215 4.07 14.04 -9.22
CA ILE A 215 3.21 15.24 -9.07
C ILE A 215 1.77 14.75 -8.96
N GLY A 216 1.15 14.96 -7.80
CA GLY A 216 -0.29 14.80 -7.65
C GLY A 216 -1.04 15.84 -8.50
N PRO A 217 -2.28 15.56 -8.96
CA PRO A 217 -3.04 16.43 -9.85
C PRO A 217 -3.35 17.84 -9.30
N THR A 218 -3.01 18.12 -8.06
CA THR A 218 -3.25 19.41 -7.38
C THR A 218 -1.98 20.00 -6.74
N GLY A 219 -0.77 19.59 -7.18
CA GLY A 219 0.48 20.00 -6.50
C GLY A 219 0.66 19.40 -5.11
N SER A 220 -0.22 18.50 -4.69
CA SER A 220 -0.10 17.75 -3.44
C SER A 220 1.08 16.77 -3.52
N PRO A 221 1.75 16.47 -2.36
CA PRO A 221 2.79 15.45 -2.32
C PRO A 221 2.22 14.14 -2.89
N THR A 222 2.95 13.54 -3.82
CA THR A 222 2.59 12.26 -4.44
C THR A 222 2.33 11.20 -3.40
N GLN A 223 1.39 10.33 -3.73
CA GLN A 223 1.15 9.12 -2.95
C GLN A 223 2.47 8.32 -2.86
N PRO A 224 2.82 7.74 -1.72
CA PRO A 224 4.00 6.90 -1.59
C PRO A 224 4.10 5.81 -2.66
N SER A 225 2.95 5.24 -3.09
CA SER A 225 2.85 4.26 -4.17
C SER A 225 3.40 4.74 -5.52
N ASP A 226 3.27 6.03 -5.85
CA ASP A 226 3.69 6.55 -7.15
C ASP A 226 5.23 6.70 -7.21
N ARG A 227 5.85 7.09 -6.08
CA ARG A 227 7.32 7.09 -5.93
C ARG A 227 7.86 5.67 -5.99
N MET A 228 7.19 4.72 -5.34
CA MET A 228 7.57 3.31 -5.36
C MET A 228 7.49 2.73 -6.76
N ALA A 229 6.47 3.06 -7.55
CA ALA A 229 6.36 2.62 -8.94
C ALA A 229 7.46 3.19 -9.83
N ALA A 230 7.82 4.48 -9.66
CA ALA A 230 8.92 5.10 -10.40
C ALA A 230 10.27 4.44 -10.07
N GLN A 231 10.54 4.19 -8.78
CA GLN A 231 11.73 3.48 -8.35
C GLN A 231 11.75 2.04 -8.90
N GLN A 232 10.63 1.33 -8.82
CA GLN A 232 10.49 -0.02 -9.35
C GLN A 232 10.78 -0.08 -10.86
N GLY A 233 10.31 0.91 -11.64
CA GLY A 233 10.64 0.99 -13.06
C GLY A 233 12.15 1.10 -13.31
N ALA A 234 12.86 1.91 -12.52
CA ALA A 234 14.31 2.02 -12.59
C ALA A 234 15.02 0.71 -12.21
N ASP A 235 14.55 0.04 -11.16
CA ASP A 235 15.10 -1.23 -10.69
C ASP A 235 14.93 -2.35 -11.73
N LEU A 236 13.79 -2.42 -12.40
CA LEU A 236 13.51 -3.40 -13.44
C LEU A 236 14.41 -3.18 -14.68
N LEU A 237 14.64 -1.92 -15.06
CA LEU A 237 15.59 -1.59 -16.13
C LEU A 237 17.00 -2.06 -15.78
N LYS A 238 17.46 -1.80 -14.57
CA LYS A 238 18.77 -2.24 -14.10
C LYS A 238 18.90 -3.76 -14.06
N LEU A 239 17.87 -4.46 -13.62
CA LEU A 239 17.84 -5.93 -13.60
C LEU A 239 17.95 -6.54 -14.99
N ILE A 240 17.26 -5.98 -16.01
CA ILE A 240 17.37 -6.45 -17.40
C ILE A 240 18.76 -6.22 -17.93
N GLU A 241 19.35 -5.05 -17.71
CA GLU A 241 20.73 -4.75 -18.15
C GLU A 241 21.71 -5.73 -17.55
N PHE A 242 21.57 -6.02 -16.25
CA PHE A 242 22.45 -6.96 -15.56
C PHE A 242 22.30 -8.38 -16.11
N ARG A 243 21.07 -8.88 -16.29
CA ARG A 243 20.81 -10.21 -16.88
C ARG A 243 21.40 -10.35 -18.30
N ASN A 244 21.37 -9.29 -19.10
CA ASN A 244 21.94 -9.29 -20.46
C ASN A 244 23.47 -9.35 -20.48
N ARG A 245 24.16 -8.96 -19.40
CA ARG A 245 25.62 -9.05 -19.23
C ARG A 245 26.12 -10.49 -19.00
N LYS A 246 25.22 -11.47 -18.80
CA LYS A 246 25.55 -12.88 -18.52
C LYS A 246 26.55 -13.00 -17.36
N PRO A 247 26.17 -12.62 -16.14
CA PRO A 247 27.08 -12.59 -14.98
C PRO A 247 27.67 -13.98 -14.69
N GLU A 248 28.89 -14.01 -14.17
CA GLU A 248 29.55 -15.22 -13.74
C GLU A 248 28.80 -15.91 -12.58
N PRO A 249 28.93 -17.23 -12.43
CA PRO A 249 28.35 -17.95 -11.29
C PRO A 249 28.72 -17.33 -9.94
N GLY A 250 27.75 -17.15 -9.06
CA GLY A 250 27.94 -16.52 -7.75
C GLY A 250 27.90 -14.99 -7.73
N GLN A 251 27.94 -14.33 -8.90
CA GLN A 251 27.76 -12.87 -9.00
C GLN A 251 26.30 -12.44 -9.00
N PHE A 252 25.40 -13.35 -9.36
CA PHE A 252 23.99 -13.10 -9.47
C PHE A 252 23.18 -14.32 -9.06
N ALA A 253 22.16 -14.11 -8.25
CA ALA A 253 21.11 -15.08 -8.02
C ALA A 253 19.75 -14.37 -8.07
N LEU A 254 18.77 -15.02 -8.68
CA LEU A 254 17.37 -14.61 -8.66
C LEU A 254 16.49 -15.86 -8.63
N VAL A 255 15.81 -16.05 -7.51
CA VAL A 255 14.81 -17.10 -7.32
C VAL A 255 13.47 -16.59 -7.81
N PRO A 256 12.83 -17.23 -8.79
CA PRO A 256 11.51 -16.84 -9.24
C PRO A 256 10.51 -16.86 -8.08
N MET A 257 9.80 -15.76 -7.86
CA MET A 257 8.79 -15.62 -6.83
C MET A 257 7.47 -15.17 -7.45
N PRO A 258 6.39 -15.96 -7.34
CA PRO A 258 5.07 -15.53 -7.79
C PRO A 258 4.61 -14.34 -6.96
N HIS A 259 4.48 -13.16 -7.58
CA HIS A 259 4.03 -11.96 -6.89
C HIS A 259 2.53 -12.03 -6.58
N ILE A 260 2.15 -11.59 -5.39
CA ILE A 260 0.78 -11.38 -4.96
C ILE A 260 0.70 -9.96 -4.41
N HIS A 261 -0.24 -9.15 -4.88
CA HIS A 261 -0.44 -7.81 -4.34
C HIS A 261 -1.14 -7.87 -2.99
N GLN A 262 -0.59 -7.19 -1.98
CA GLN A 262 -1.17 -7.23 -0.65
C GLN A 262 -2.43 -6.38 -0.53
N GLY A 263 -3.38 -6.85 0.28
CA GLY A 263 -4.44 -6.04 0.83
C GLY A 263 -3.97 -5.23 2.06
N TRP A 264 -4.89 -4.48 2.65
CA TRP A 264 -4.62 -3.67 3.83
C TRP A 264 -4.11 -4.53 5.01
N ASN A 265 -2.98 -4.13 5.61
CA ASN A 265 -2.34 -4.80 6.76
C ASN A 265 -2.11 -6.32 6.58
N ASN A 266 -1.80 -6.77 5.37
CA ASN A 266 -1.66 -8.19 5.06
C ASN A 266 -0.27 -8.57 4.51
N CYS A 267 0.77 -7.75 4.72
CA CYS A 267 2.10 -7.97 4.15
C CYS A 267 2.70 -9.34 4.54
N GLY A 268 2.64 -9.72 5.82
CA GLY A 268 3.16 -10.98 6.31
C GLY A 268 2.46 -12.18 5.66
N ALA A 269 1.13 -12.22 5.71
CA ALA A 269 0.35 -13.31 5.12
C ALA A 269 0.51 -13.36 3.59
N THR A 270 0.59 -12.21 2.91
CA THR A 270 0.80 -12.14 1.46
C THR A 270 2.21 -12.61 1.07
N SER A 271 3.25 -12.19 1.78
CA SER A 271 4.62 -12.67 1.56
C SER A 271 4.72 -14.18 1.77
N CYS A 272 4.06 -14.71 2.80
CA CYS A 272 3.95 -16.15 3.02
C CYS A 272 3.20 -16.88 1.90
N ALA A 273 2.14 -16.28 1.35
CA ALA A 273 1.44 -16.85 0.21
C ALA A 273 2.33 -16.91 -1.04
N MET A 274 3.08 -15.85 -1.32
CA MET A 274 4.08 -15.85 -2.40
C MET A 274 5.11 -16.97 -2.19
N PHE A 275 5.62 -17.11 -0.97
CA PHE A 275 6.57 -18.14 -0.59
C PHE A 275 5.97 -19.56 -0.68
N ALA A 276 4.70 -19.75 -0.29
CA ALA A 276 3.98 -21.01 -0.44
C ALA A 276 3.71 -21.36 -1.92
N ARG A 277 3.36 -20.36 -2.74
CA ARG A 277 3.19 -20.55 -4.20
C ARG A 277 4.49 -20.93 -4.89
N SER A 278 5.63 -20.40 -4.48
CA SER A 278 6.94 -20.83 -5.01
C SER A 278 7.23 -22.30 -4.74
N GLN A 279 6.52 -22.91 -3.78
CA GLN A 279 6.57 -24.32 -3.42
C GLN A 279 5.36 -25.13 -3.96
N GLY A 280 4.65 -24.59 -4.94
CA GLY A 280 3.55 -25.27 -5.66
C GLY A 280 2.18 -25.23 -4.97
N LYS A 281 2.04 -24.55 -3.81
CA LYS A 281 0.73 -24.41 -3.14
C LYS A 281 -0.13 -23.35 -3.84
N LYS A 282 -1.42 -23.63 -4.02
CA LYS A 282 -2.39 -22.69 -4.63
C LYS A 282 -3.11 -21.91 -3.54
N VAL A 283 -2.44 -20.94 -2.94
CA VAL A 283 -2.97 -20.09 -1.85
C VAL A 283 -2.74 -18.63 -2.12
N GLY A 284 -3.65 -17.77 -1.64
CA GLY A 284 -3.52 -16.32 -1.63
C GLY A 284 -3.18 -15.78 -0.23
N GLY A 285 -2.91 -14.49 -0.13
CA GLY A 285 -2.60 -13.85 1.15
C GLY A 285 -3.74 -13.99 2.17
N TRP A 286 -4.97 -13.92 1.72
CA TRP A 286 -6.15 -14.09 2.58
C TRP A 286 -6.34 -15.54 3.04
N ASP A 287 -5.95 -16.55 2.25
CA ASP A 287 -5.99 -17.94 2.67
C ASP A 287 -5.01 -18.18 3.82
N ILE A 288 -3.78 -17.66 3.70
CA ILE A 288 -2.81 -17.68 4.79
C ILE A 288 -3.36 -16.95 6.03
N LYS A 289 -3.94 -15.75 5.84
CA LYS A 289 -4.47 -14.95 6.95
C LYS A 289 -5.61 -15.67 7.70
N ARG A 290 -6.48 -16.40 7.02
CA ARG A 290 -7.52 -17.23 7.64
C ARG A 290 -6.96 -18.41 8.43
N LEU A 291 -5.77 -18.89 8.09
CA LEU A 291 -5.08 -19.95 8.84
C LEU A 291 -4.39 -19.43 10.10
N CYS A 292 -4.16 -18.12 10.20
CA CYS A 292 -3.54 -17.47 11.35
C CYS A 292 -4.56 -17.24 12.48
N PRO A 293 -4.16 -17.39 13.77
CA PRO A 293 -5.03 -17.09 14.91
C PRO A 293 -5.40 -15.61 15.05
N SER A 294 -4.56 -14.70 14.55
CA SER A 294 -4.79 -13.25 14.66
C SER A 294 -5.98 -12.79 13.82
N PRO A 295 -6.82 -11.84 14.31
CA PRO A 295 -8.01 -11.37 13.60
C PRO A 295 -7.71 -10.82 12.20
N LEU A 296 -8.69 -10.94 11.29
CA LEU A 296 -8.64 -10.28 9.98
C LEU A 296 -8.51 -8.76 10.16
N GLY A 297 -7.68 -8.13 9.34
CA GLY A 297 -7.43 -6.68 9.41
C GLY A 297 -6.38 -6.23 10.44
N THR A 298 -5.80 -7.16 11.22
CA THR A 298 -4.63 -6.91 12.06
C THR A 298 -3.36 -7.45 11.38
N GLY A 299 -2.19 -7.03 11.85
CA GLY A 299 -0.91 -7.62 11.44
C GLY A 299 -0.85 -9.12 11.71
N THR A 300 0.15 -9.78 11.20
CA THR A 300 0.38 -11.22 11.39
C THR A 300 1.78 -11.42 11.94
N ASP A 301 1.92 -12.09 13.07
CA ASP A 301 3.24 -12.37 13.65
C ASP A 301 3.91 -13.63 13.05
N TRP A 302 5.20 -13.78 13.32
CA TRP A 302 6.00 -14.90 12.80
C TRP A 302 5.52 -16.26 13.31
N GLY A 303 5.05 -16.32 14.55
CA GLY A 303 4.51 -17.56 15.14
C GLY A 303 3.24 -18.00 14.43
N ASP A 304 2.38 -17.06 14.10
CA ASP A 304 1.15 -17.33 13.33
C ASP A 304 1.46 -17.80 11.91
N LEU A 305 2.46 -17.19 11.26
CA LEU A 305 2.89 -17.59 9.92
C LEU A 305 3.48 -19.01 9.89
N LEU A 306 4.28 -19.37 10.90
CA LEU A 306 4.80 -20.73 11.04
C LEU A 306 3.69 -21.74 11.31
N LYS A 307 2.69 -21.41 12.14
CA LYS A 307 1.50 -22.27 12.35
C LYS A 307 0.70 -22.46 11.06
N ALA A 308 0.51 -21.38 10.30
CA ALA A 308 -0.16 -21.44 9.01
C ALA A 308 0.59 -22.33 8.01
N SER A 309 1.92 -22.26 7.97
CA SER A 309 2.73 -23.12 7.11
C SER A 309 2.55 -24.61 7.43
N GLY A 310 2.50 -24.97 8.72
CA GLY A 310 2.23 -26.34 9.16
C GLY A 310 0.86 -26.86 8.69
N LYS A 311 -0.19 -26.01 8.69
CA LYS A 311 -1.51 -26.36 8.17
C LYS A 311 -1.53 -26.58 6.64
N LEU A 312 -0.52 -26.08 5.94
CA LEU A 312 -0.33 -26.28 4.50
C LEU A 312 0.65 -27.42 4.17
N ASP A 313 1.09 -28.17 5.17
CA ASP A 313 2.14 -29.18 5.03
C ASP A 313 3.42 -28.59 4.40
N LEU A 314 3.84 -27.44 4.90
CA LEU A 314 5.08 -26.78 4.53
C LEU A 314 6.04 -26.78 5.72
N ARG A 315 7.30 -27.16 5.46
CA ARG A 315 8.34 -27.21 6.50
C ARG A 315 9.14 -25.93 6.47
N TRP A 316 8.69 -24.93 7.22
CA TRP A 316 9.38 -23.66 7.40
C TRP A 316 10.00 -23.58 8.80
N LYS A 317 11.12 -22.90 8.89
CA LYS A 317 11.75 -22.60 10.17
C LYS A 317 12.13 -21.13 10.26
N LEU A 318 12.09 -20.60 11.47
CA LEU A 318 12.63 -19.29 11.79
C LEU A 318 14.13 -19.42 12.09
N VAL A 319 14.94 -18.60 11.45
CA VAL A 319 16.36 -18.42 11.74
C VAL A 319 16.55 -16.97 12.18
N THR A 320 17.32 -16.75 13.22
CA THR A 320 17.57 -15.41 13.76
C THR A 320 19.07 -15.16 13.85
N PHE A 321 19.47 -13.92 13.63
CA PHE A 321 20.86 -13.45 13.73
C PHE A 321 20.90 -12.24 14.67
N ALA A 322 22.07 -12.00 15.28
CA ALA A 322 22.25 -10.85 16.15
C ALA A 322 22.00 -9.52 15.42
N PRO A 323 21.56 -8.46 16.10
CA PRO A 323 21.27 -7.17 15.48
C PRO A 323 22.51 -6.35 15.14
N ASP A 324 23.69 -6.80 15.57
CA ASP A 324 24.98 -6.17 15.33
C ASP A 324 25.55 -6.44 13.92
N ASP A 325 26.75 -5.93 13.67
CA ASP A 325 27.41 -6.04 12.37
C ASP A 325 27.82 -7.48 12.05
N ASP A 326 28.32 -8.24 13.02
CA ASP A 326 28.67 -9.64 12.85
C ASP A 326 27.43 -10.50 12.56
N GLY A 327 26.33 -10.24 13.24
CA GLY A 327 25.04 -10.88 12.94
C GLY A 327 24.51 -10.54 11.54
N PHE A 328 24.73 -9.31 11.05
CA PHE A 328 24.36 -8.94 9.67
C PHE A 328 25.21 -9.68 8.63
N GLU A 329 26.51 -9.77 8.83
CA GLU A 329 27.40 -10.53 7.93
C GLU A 329 27.01 -12.01 7.87
N LYS A 330 26.72 -12.63 9.03
CA LYS A 330 26.23 -14.01 9.11
C LYS A 330 24.86 -14.16 8.42
N ALA A 331 23.95 -13.22 8.60
CA ALA A 331 22.64 -13.23 7.96
C ALA A 331 22.74 -13.15 6.44
N THR A 332 23.57 -12.25 5.92
CA THR A 332 23.76 -12.08 4.47
C THR A 332 24.51 -13.24 3.83
N ALA A 333 25.52 -13.80 4.50
CA ALA A 333 26.19 -15.02 4.05
C ALA A 333 25.22 -16.22 4.00
N TYR A 334 24.39 -16.39 5.02
CA TYR A 334 23.34 -17.39 5.04
C TYR A 334 22.34 -17.18 3.89
N ALA A 335 21.87 -15.94 3.70
CA ALA A 335 20.94 -15.61 2.64
C ALA A 335 21.52 -15.91 1.25
N ARG A 336 22.77 -15.54 0.97
CA ARG A 336 23.43 -15.86 -0.30
C ARG A 336 23.54 -17.37 -0.54
N ASN A 337 23.82 -18.16 0.48
CA ASN A 337 23.86 -19.62 0.39
C ASN A 337 22.48 -20.21 0.02
N GLU A 338 21.42 -19.72 0.66
CA GLU A 338 20.06 -20.16 0.35
C GLU A 338 19.65 -19.75 -1.08
N LEU A 339 19.93 -18.51 -1.47
CA LEU A 339 19.60 -17.99 -2.82
C LEU A 339 20.38 -18.74 -3.92
N ASN A 340 21.67 -19.06 -3.71
CA ASN A 340 22.46 -19.87 -4.64
C ASN A 340 21.93 -21.32 -4.75
N ALA A 341 21.29 -21.81 -3.70
CA ALA A 341 20.61 -23.11 -3.70
C ALA A 341 19.17 -23.03 -4.26
N GLY A 342 18.78 -21.89 -4.85
CA GLY A 342 17.44 -21.68 -5.42
C GLY A 342 16.34 -21.49 -4.39
N ARG A 343 16.67 -21.08 -3.17
CA ARG A 343 15.70 -20.87 -2.08
C ARG A 343 15.68 -19.41 -1.65
N SER A 344 14.51 -18.80 -1.69
CA SER A 344 14.23 -17.47 -1.18
C SER A 344 14.04 -17.48 0.35
N LEU A 345 14.05 -16.30 0.96
CA LEU A 345 13.82 -16.09 2.38
C LEU A 345 12.71 -15.06 2.58
N LEU A 346 11.88 -15.24 3.61
CA LEU A 346 11.04 -14.15 4.12
C LEU A 346 11.83 -13.39 5.19
N ILE A 347 11.88 -12.09 5.07
CA ILE A 347 12.55 -11.20 6.01
C ILE A 347 11.61 -10.07 6.44
N ASP A 348 11.89 -9.49 7.57
CA ASP A 348 11.08 -8.44 8.16
C ASP A 348 11.86 -7.12 8.18
N PHE A 349 11.17 -6.05 7.78
CA PHE A 349 11.69 -4.69 7.76
C PHE A 349 11.01 -3.84 8.80
N LYS A 350 11.80 -3.01 9.44
CA LYS A 350 11.30 -1.93 10.29
C LYS A 350 11.44 -0.61 9.54
N PHE A 351 10.32 0.03 9.28
CA PHE A 351 10.27 1.39 8.76
C PHE A 351 10.02 2.38 9.90
N THR A 352 10.84 3.42 9.98
CA THR A 352 10.70 4.54 10.91
C THR A 352 10.64 5.83 10.10
N GLY A 353 9.65 6.68 10.33
CA GLY A 353 9.56 7.96 9.62
C GLY A 353 8.25 8.70 9.91
N PRO A 354 8.21 10.02 9.59
CA PRO A 354 7.04 10.87 9.83
C PRO A 354 5.81 10.48 9.00
N GLU A 355 6.00 9.67 7.96
CA GLU A 355 4.94 9.12 7.11
C GLU A 355 4.18 7.96 7.78
N TYR A 356 4.68 7.44 8.89
CA TYR A 356 4.03 6.39 9.68
C TYR A 356 3.51 6.97 11.00
N PRO A 357 2.23 7.44 11.05
CA PRO A 357 1.63 7.94 12.29
C PRO A 357 1.53 6.81 13.31
N GLY A 358 2.35 6.88 14.36
CA GLY A 358 2.56 5.80 15.33
C GLY A 358 4.02 5.42 15.48
N GLY A 359 4.90 5.97 14.64
CA GLY A 359 6.36 5.96 14.79
C GLY A 359 7.07 4.77 14.16
N GLU A 360 6.44 3.62 13.96
CA GLU A 360 7.11 2.42 13.46
C GLU A 360 6.11 1.48 12.74
N ALA A 361 6.52 0.94 11.61
CA ALA A 361 5.75 -0.09 10.89
C ALA A 361 6.67 -1.26 10.52
N GLY A 362 6.23 -2.48 10.82
CA GLY A 362 6.86 -3.71 10.32
C GLY A 362 6.33 -4.04 8.92
N HIS A 363 7.20 -4.54 8.06
CA HIS A 363 6.82 -4.98 6.73
C HIS A 363 7.59 -6.26 6.35
N THR A 364 6.84 -7.33 6.09
CA THR A 364 7.41 -8.60 5.67
C THR A 364 7.47 -8.67 4.14
N LEU A 365 8.60 -9.09 3.61
CA LEU A 365 8.84 -9.26 2.17
C LEU A 365 9.76 -10.46 1.91
N ALA A 366 9.89 -10.86 0.65
CA ALA A 366 10.78 -11.96 0.28
C ALA A 366 12.12 -11.42 -0.25
N LEU A 367 13.22 -11.92 0.30
CA LEU A 367 14.55 -11.78 -0.29
C LEU A 367 14.72 -12.88 -1.32
N VAL A 368 14.83 -12.49 -2.59
CA VAL A 368 14.75 -13.40 -3.74
C VAL A 368 16.03 -13.45 -4.57
N GLY A 369 16.97 -12.54 -4.33
CA GLY A 369 18.20 -12.54 -5.11
C GLY A 369 19.25 -11.54 -4.63
N TYR A 370 20.38 -11.51 -5.33
CA TYR A 370 21.44 -10.53 -5.13
C TYR A 370 22.27 -10.31 -6.40
N ILE A 371 22.99 -9.18 -6.47
CA ILE A 371 23.96 -8.80 -7.48
C ILE A 371 25.24 -8.42 -6.74
N ALA A 372 26.19 -9.36 -6.67
CA ALA A 372 27.35 -9.26 -5.78
C ALA A 372 28.29 -8.10 -6.13
N ASN A 373 28.59 -7.89 -7.43
CA ASN A 373 29.49 -6.85 -7.90
C ASN A 373 28.90 -5.44 -7.91
N GLU A 374 27.60 -5.31 -7.66
CA GLU A 374 26.92 -4.01 -7.52
C GLU A 374 26.43 -3.73 -6.11
N ASP A 375 26.76 -4.62 -5.17
CA ASP A 375 26.35 -4.52 -3.75
C ASP A 375 24.83 -4.37 -3.56
N LEU A 376 24.05 -5.14 -4.33
CA LEU A 376 22.60 -5.07 -4.35
C LEU A 376 21.94 -6.39 -3.98
N TYR A 377 20.86 -6.31 -3.22
CA TYR A 377 19.90 -7.38 -2.99
C TYR A 377 18.62 -7.15 -3.76
N ILE A 378 17.96 -8.24 -4.13
CA ILE A 378 16.69 -8.23 -4.89
C ILE A 378 15.59 -8.71 -3.95
N LEU A 379 14.60 -7.86 -3.73
CA LEU A 379 13.45 -8.10 -2.88
C LEU A 379 12.21 -8.28 -3.74
N CYS A 380 11.29 -9.16 -3.31
CA CYS A 380 9.94 -9.21 -3.83
C CYS A 380 8.98 -8.66 -2.77
N ASN A 381 8.45 -7.47 -3.06
CA ASN A 381 7.65 -6.67 -2.16
C ASN A 381 6.16 -6.74 -2.54
N PRO A 382 5.28 -7.29 -1.68
CA PRO A 382 3.85 -7.42 -2.00
C PRO A 382 3.12 -6.07 -2.03
N ALA A 383 3.72 -4.99 -1.53
CA ALA A 383 3.08 -3.67 -1.48
C ALA A 383 3.20 -2.88 -2.79
N ILE A 384 4.04 -3.29 -3.73
CA ILE A 384 4.25 -2.61 -5.01
C ILE A 384 3.65 -3.41 -6.16
N ALA A 385 3.59 -2.80 -7.35
CA ALA A 385 3.02 -3.43 -8.54
C ALA A 385 3.80 -4.69 -8.95
N ALA A 386 3.13 -5.65 -9.61
CA ALA A 386 3.82 -6.81 -10.18
C ALA A 386 4.92 -6.37 -11.17
N PRO A 387 6.09 -7.02 -11.18
CA PRO A 387 6.46 -8.26 -10.51
C PRO A 387 6.88 -8.10 -9.04
N GLY A 388 6.71 -6.95 -8.42
CA GLY A 388 7.08 -6.71 -7.04
C GLY A 388 8.59 -6.60 -6.78
N LEU A 389 9.44 -6.66 -7.80
CA LEU A 389 10.89 -6.65 -7.65
C LEU A 389 11.41 -5.25 -7.35
N GLN A 390 12.28 -5.16 -6.36
CA GLN A 390 12.92 -3.95 -5.87
C GLN A 390 14.39 -4.23 -5.57
N LEU A 391 15.28 -3.30 -5.94
CA LEU A 391 16.70 -3.36 -5.58
C LEU A 391 16.96 -2.59 -4.29
N MET A 392 17.84 -3.13 -3.46
CA MET A 392 18.23 -2.51 -2.20
C MET A 392 19.75 -2.69 -1.99
N THR A 393 20.43 -1.62 -1.60
CA THR A 393 21.85 -1.69 -1.26
C THR A 393 22.06 -2.49 0.02
N THR A 394 23.24 -3.08 0.19
CA THR A 394 23.62 -3.77 1.44
C THR A 394 23.50 -2.82 2.65
N LYS A 395 23.81 -1.54 2.48
CA LYS A 395 23.66 -0.52 3.52
C LYS A 395 22.21 -0.35 3.96
N ASP A 396 21.28 -0.24 3.00
CA ASP A 396 19.85 -0.08 3.29
C ASP A 396 19.26 -1.37 3.85
N LEU A 397 19.65 -2.53 3.29
CA LEU A 397 19.27 -3.84 3.83
C LEU A 397 19.70 -3.97 5.29
N LYS A 398 20.92 -3.57 5.64
CA LYS A 398 21.43 -3.57 7.02
C LYS A 398 20.61 -2.67 7.93
N HIS A 399 20.19 -1.51 7.43
CA HIS A 399 19.38 -0.54 8.17
C HIS A 399 17.97 -1.05 8.43
N TYR A 400 17.30 -1.61 7.42
CA TYR A 400 15.89 -1.99 7.49
C TYR A 400 15.64 -3.42 7.96
N TRP A 401 16.56 -4.36 7.73
CA TRP A 401 16.38 -5.75 8.16
C TRP A 401 16.51 -5.87 9.67
N ARG A 402 15.46 -5.54 10.37
CA ARG A 402 15.34 -5.59 11.84
C ARG A 402 13.93 -6.00 12.21
N SER A 403 13.79 -6.71 13.33
CA SER A 403 12.51 -6.96 13.97
C SER A 403 12.67 -6.79 15.48
N ASP A 404 12.10 -5.73 15.99
CA ASP A 404 11.90 -5.47 17.42
C ASP A 404 10.42 -5.40 17.79
N HIS A 405 9.53 -5.70 16.81
CA HIS A 405 8.08 -5.44 16.92
C HIS A 405 7.24 -6.62 17.37
N TYR A 406 7.74 -7.85 17.35
CA TYR A 406 6.89 -9.01 17.57
C TYR A 406 7.20 -9.69 18.91
N GLY A 407 6.57 -9.13 19.97
CA GLY A 407 6.69 -9.53 21.36
C GLY A 407 6.23 -10.94 21.73
N ALA A 408 5.97 -11.84 20.79
CA ALA A 408 5.53 -13.19 21.09
C ALA A 408 6.66 -14.23 21.08
N ILE A 409 7.77 -13.98 20.37
CA ILE A 409 8.89 -14.94 20.29
C ILE A 409 10.06 -14.52 21.18
N SER A 410 10.26 -13.23 21.42
CA SER A 410 11.15 -12.74 22.46
C SER A 410 10.91 -11.27 22.78
N LYS A 411 10.35 -11.00 23.92
CA LYS A 411 10.08 -9.63 24.41
C LYS A 411 11.33 -8.74 24.57
N ASN A 412 12.54 -9.26 24.39
CA ASN A 412 13.79 -8.58 24.74
C ASN A 412 14.96 -8.78 23.78
N ILE A 413 14.76 -9.32 22.56
CA ILE A 413 15.88 -9.57 21.66
C ILE A 413 15.62 -8.91 20.32
N LEU A 414 16.30 -7.81 20.07
CA LEU A 414 16.51 -7.29 18.71
C LEU A 414 17.17 -8.39 17.90
N SER A 415 16.58 -8.79 16.77
CA SER A 415 17.12 -9.84 15.93
C SER A 415 16.88 -9.51 14.44
N ARG A 416 17.57 -10.20 13.56
CA ARG A 416 17.34 -10.22 12.13
C ARG A 416 16.64 -11.54 11.76
N PRO A 417 15.30 -11.60 11.80
CA PRO A 417 14.60 -12.85 11.55
C PRO A 417 14.54 -13.16 10.06
N ALA A 418 14.59 -14.45 9.73
CA ALA A 418 14.24 -14.96 8.41
C ALA A 418 13.47 -16.28 8.54
N ILE A 419 12.41 -16.45 7.72
CA ILE A 419 11.77 -17.76 7.53
C ILE A 419 12.37 -18.40 6.30
N VAL A 420 12.78 -19.64 6.43
CA VAL A 420 13.40 -20.45 5.39
C VAL A 420 12.73 -21.81 5.31
N MET A 421 12.83 -22.47 4.13
CA MET A 421 12.42 -23.87 3.99
C MET A 421 13.34 -24.77 4.80
N GLN A 422 12.79 -25.75 5.52
CA GLN A 422 13.58 -26.86 6.06
C GLN A 422 13.95 -27.81 4.91
N ARG A 423 15.16 -28.35 4.97
CA ARG A 423 15.59 -29.44 4.10
C ARG A 423 14.89 -30.76 4.45
#